data_6de961f6b4873b0d02f7b3c99ca93c02
#
_entry.id   6de961f6b4873b0d02f7b3c99ca93c02
#
_cell.length_a   1.000
_cell.length_b   1.000
_cell.length_c   1.000
_cell.angle_alpha   90.00
_cell.angle_beta   90.00
_cell.angle_gamma   90.00
#
_symmetry.space_group_name_H-M   'P 1'
#
loop_
_entity.id
_entity.type
_entity.pdbx_description
1 polymer ?
#
loop_
_entity_poly.entity_id
_entity_poly.type
_entity_poly.pdbx_seq_one_letter_code
_entity_poly.pdbx_strand_id
1 'polypeptide(L)'
;MTRSRKPVIPPARTTHTVARPPRTILELDRFAEADVDRWNDVSRDLNELNDVLHFGLEPERRRRRPEILGALLSEAPTSIDISGWVRIVTYQYSSSPLSCAGSLTYVGGRFNAGMDLEPNTIEPWPALYVAENFETAYREKFQLAKGEIINGLTPEELALNAGGSHATLLLRGKLSNVFDMTSYEHLNGVAAELAKIKMPERAKQLKRKLNIPDSDLVMTRTGKQLHESAVSHNWRILPVQYGLPAPSQVLAEMVRAAGFEAILYSSTKAGRPCLAIFPDKLVDGSYVELIDAAPEGVIDTRLDIDTADRLSGWDDVIRRR
;
A
#
# COMPACT_ATOMS: atom_id res chain seq x y z
N MET A 1 -25.15 -6.70 73.55
CA MET A 1 -25.07 -7.37 72.29
C MET A 1 -25.81 -6.61 71.21
N THR A 2 -25.14 -5.72 70.54
CA THR A 2 -25.73 -4.83 69.53
C THR A 2 -25.53 -5.48 68.09
N ARG A 3 -26.66 -5.86 67.50
CA ARG A 3 -26.64 -6.44 66.13
C ARG A 3 -26.45 -5.31 65.14
N SER A 4 -25.30 -5.32 64.45
CA SER A 4 -24.99 -4.50 63.27
C SER A 4 -25.89 -4.88 62.11
N ARG A 5 -26.71 -3.97 61.60
CA ARG A 5 -27.47 -4.12 60.35
C ARG A 5 -26.55 -3.82 59.18
N LYS A 6 -26.37 -4.81 58.28
CA LYS A 6 -25.70 -4.61 57.00
C LYS A 6 -26.52 -3.64 56.13
N PRO A 7 -25.86 -2.71 55.41
CA PRO A 7 -26.57 -1.82 54.50
C PRO A 7 -27.11 -2.62 53.29
N VAL A 8 -28.38 -2.40 52.97
CA VAL A 8 -29.03 -2.95 51.78
C VAL A 8 -28.60 -2.11 50.59
N ILE A 9 -27.83 -2.71 49.67
CA ILE A 9 -27.46 -2.10 48.42
C ILE A 9 -28.68 -2.18 47.49
N PRO A 10 -29.19 -1.05 46.97
CA PRO A 10 -30.29 -1.07 46.02
C PRO A 10 -29.83 -1.72 44.71
N PRO A 11 -30.71 -2.47 44.00
CA PRO A 11 -30.35 -3.09 42.74
C PRO A 11 -29.94 -2.04 41.72
N ALA A 12 -28.85 -2.32 41.00
CA ALA A 12 -28.36 -1.46 39.94
C ALA A 12 -29.48 -1.30 38.87
N ARG A 13 -29.86 -0.05 38.60
CA ARG A 13 -30.75 0.28 37.49
C ARG A 13 -30.05 -0.17 36.21
N THR A 14 -30.51 -1.26 35.59
CA THR A 14 -30.21 -1.61 34.21
C THR A 14 -30.79 -0.52 33.31
N THR A 15 -29.95 0.43 32.92
CA THR A 15 -30.26 1.32 31.82
C THR A 15 -30.26 0.46 30.55
N HIS A 16 -31.43 0.05 30.10
CA HIS A 16 -31.59 -0.47 28.73
C HIS A 16 -31.22 0.69 27.80
N THR A 17 -29.99 0.63 27.29
CA THR A 17 -29.59 1.48 26.17
C THR A 17 -30.39 0.98 24.98
N VAL A 18 -31.50 1.65 24.70
CA VAL A 18 -32.27 1.42 23.45
C VAL A 18 -31.28 1.75 22.32
N ALA A 19 -30.88 0.72 21.57
CA ALA A 19 -30.04 0.88 20.40
C ALA A 19 -30.75 1.88 19.46
N ARG A 20 -30.15 3.05 19.25
CA ARG A 20 -30.65 3.99 18.24
C ARG A 20 -30.69 3.26 16.89
N PRO A 21 -31.82 3.33 16.15
CA PRO A 21 -31.85 2.81 14.80
C PRO A 21 -30.72 3.43 13.96
N PRO A 22 -30.16 2.70 13.01
CA PRO A 22 -29.11 3.25 12.14
C PRO A 22 -29.64 4.51 11.44
N ARG A 23 -28.84 5.59 11.49
CA ARG A 23 -29.17 6.86 10.82
C ARG A 23 -29.26 6.62 9.29
N THR A 24 -30.31 7.09 8.68
CA THR A 24 -30.46 7.08 7.23
C THR A 24 -29.89 8.38 6.64
N ILE A 25 -29.59 8.37 5.34
CA ILE A 25 -29.04 9.57 4.65
C ILE A 25 -30.01 10.77 4.70
N LEU A 26 -31.32 10.52 4.88
CA LEU A 26 -32.34 11.56 5.03
C LEU A 26 -32.34 12.23 6.41
N GLU A 27 -31.55 11.74 7.36
CA GLU A 27 -31.42 12.33 8.70
C GLU A 27 -30.30 13.37 8.79
N LEU A 28 -29.59 13.64 7.68
CA LEU A 28 -28.53 14.68 7.62
C LEU A 28 -29.05 16.08 7.95
N ASP A 29 -30.34 16.35 7.67
CA ASP A 29 -30.99 17.64 8.00
C ASP A 29 -31.11 17.90 9.50
N ARG A 30 -30.81 16.90 10.35
CA ARG A 30 -30.84 17.03 11.81
C ARG A 30 -29.50 17.45 12.43
N PHE A 31 -28.47 17.60 11.63
CA PHE A 31 -27.19 18.15 12.13
C PHE A 31 -27.36 19.65 12.38
N ALA A 32 -27.03 20.09 13.58
CA ALA A 32 -26.94 21.49 13.87
C ALA A 32 -25.76 22.11 13.12
N GLU A 33 -25.83 23.40 12.78
CA GLU A 33 -24.73 24.15 12.18
C GLU A 33 -23.41 23.97 12.96
N ALA A 34 -23.47 23.95 14.29
CA ALA A 34 -22.33 23.68 15.16
C ALA A 34 -21.70 22.28 14.95
N ASP A 35 -22.48 21.27 14.54
CA ASP A 35 -21.94 19.94 14.23
C ASP A 35 -21.18 19.95 12.89
N VAL A 36 -21.67 20.70 11.91
CA VAL A 36 -21.01 20.90 10.61
C VAL A 36 -19.70 21.66 10.80
N ASP A 37 -19.71 22.75 11.57
CA ASP A 37 -18.51 23.55 11.89
C ASP A 37 -17.45 22.70 12.59
N ARG A 38 -17.86 21.91 13.58
CA ARG A 38 -16.94 20.98 14.26
C ARG A 38 -16.35 19.94 13.31
N TRP A 39 -17.14 19.43 12.36
CA TRP A 39 -16.67 18.49 11.35
C TRP A 39 -15.63 19.14 10.42
N ASN A 40 -15.90 20.36 9.96
CA ASN A 40 -15.00 21.14 9.14
C ASN A 40 -13.67 21.41 9.87
N ASP A 41 -13.72 21.76 11.15
CA ASP A 41 -12.52 21.98 11.97
C ASP A 41 -11.69 20.69 12.13
N VAL A 42 -12.31 19.56 12.43
CA VAL A 42 -11.62 18.27 12.54
C VAL A 42 -11.01 17.86 11.20
N SER A 43 -11.74 18.02 10.09
CA SER A 43 -11.24 17.72 8.75
C SER A 43 -10.02 18.57 8.38
N ARG A 44 -10.08 19.88 8.67
CA ARG A 44 -8.95 20.77 8.44
C ARG A 44 -7.72 20.39 9.27
N ASP A 45 -7.92 20.09 10.56
CA ASP A 45 -6.83 19.68 11.45
C ASP A 45 -6.20 18.35 11.03
N LEU A 46 -7.00 17.39 10.49
CA LEU A 46 -6.50 16.13 9.97
C LEU A 46 -5.69 16.34 8.67
N ASN A 47 -6.18 17.18 7.76
CA ASN A 47 -5.43 17.55 6.56
C ASN A 47 -4.09 18.19 6.93
N GLU A 48 -4.11 19.19 7.82
CA GLU A 48 -2.89 19.85 8.30
C GLU A 48 -1.92 18.83 8.97
N LEU A 49 -2.44 17.88 9.75
CA LEU A 49 -1.61 16.86 10.38
C LEU A 49 -0.89 15.99 9.35
N ASN A 50 -1.59 15.55 8.31
CA ASN A 50 -0.99 14.73 7.26
C ASN A 50 0.03 15.54 6.44
N ASP A 51 -0.26 16.79 6.11
CA ASP A 51 0.67 17.69 5.44
C ASP A 51 1.95 17.91 6.26
N VAL A 52 1.81 18.20 7.56
CA VAL A 52 2.96 18.41 8.46
C VAL A 52 3.77 17.12 8.64
N LEU A 53 3.12 15.96 8.69
CA LEU A 53 3.82 14.67 8.77
C LEU A 53 4.53 14.33 7.45
N HIS A 54 3.97 14.68 6.30
CA HIS A 54 4.63 14.43 5.03
C HIS A 54 5.74 15.47 4.76
N PHE A 55 5.38 16.73 4.61
CA PHE A 55 6.29 17.81 4.20
C PHE A 55 7.26 18.20 5.33
N GLY A 56 6.83 18.17 6.59
CA GLY A 56 7.68 18.49 7.74
C GLY A 56 8.76 17.44 8.04
N LEU A 57 8.55 16.18 7.64
CA LEU A 57 9.54 15.11 7.78
C LEU A 57 10.46 14.97 6.57
N GLU A 58 10.08 15.48 5.41
CA GLU A 58 10.82 15.31 4.17
C GLU A 58 12.26 15.89 4.24
N PRO A 59 12.52 17.09 4.81
CA PRO A 59 13.88 17.60 4.94
C PRO A 59 14.80 16.69 5.76
N GLU A 60 14.26 16.08 6.84
CA GLU A 60 15.02 15.13 7.66
C GLU A 60 15.26 13.81 6.94
N ARG A 61 14.28 13.30 6.20
CA ARG A 61 14.43 12.10 5.35
C ARG A 61 15.50 12.34 4.29
N ARG A 62 15.49 13.49 3.60
CA ARG A 62 16.49 13.85 2.59
C ARG A 62 17.88 13.96 3.18
N ARG A 63 18.01 14.56 4.36
CA ARG A 63 19.30 14.67 5.05
C ARG A 63 19.88 13.30 5.40
N ARG A 64 19.02 12.34 5.78
CA ARG A 64 19.41 10.97 6.16
C ARG A 64 19.35 9.98 5.01
N ARG A 65 19.06 10.45 3.81
CA ARG A 65 18.93 9.56 2.65
C ARG A 65 20.18 8.72 2.42
N PRO A 66 21.40 9.25 2.49
CA PRO A 66 22.63 8.42 2.31
C PRO A 66 22.71 7.28 3.31
N GLU A 67 22.44 7.52 4.58
CA GLU A 67 22.46 6.52 5.65
C GLU A 67 21.36 5.48 5.48
N ILE A 68 20.16 5.91 5.09
CA ILE A 68 19.03 5.01 4.80
C ILE A 68 19.35 4.11 3.61
N LEU A 69 19.87 4.67 2.52
CA LEU A 69 20.30 3.89 1.35
C LEU A 69 21.47 2.96 1.70
N GLY A 70 22.43 3.41 2.52
CA GLY A 70 23.51 2.57 3.03
C GLY A 70 22.99 1.39 3.85
N ALA A 71 21.97 1.61 4.70
CA ALA A 71 21.33 0.54 5.46
C ALA A 71 20.63 -0.47 4.55
N LEU A 72 19.94 -0.03 3.49
CA LEU A 72 19.35 -0.92 2.49
C LEU A 72 20.41 -1.74 1.74
N LEU A 73 21.49 -1.10 1.32
CA LEU A 73 22.60 -1.76 0.60
C LEU A 73 23.40 -2.73 1.47
N SER A 74 23.31 -2.62 2.81
CA SER A 74 23.95 -3.57 3.73
C SER A 74 23.16 -4.89 3.85
N GLU A 75 21.90 -4.90 3.44
CA GLU A 75 21.09 -6.13 3.38
C GLU A 75 21.52 -6.97 2.17
N ALA A 76 21.66 -8.27 2.37
CA ALA A 76 21.98 -9.18 1.29
C ALA A 76 20.83 -9.28 0.29
N PRO A 77 21.06 -9.06 -1.02
CA PRO A 77 20.01 -9.23 -2.00
C PRO A 77 19.58 -10.68 -2.11
N THR A 78 18.31 -10.89 -2.35
CA THR A 78 17.73 -12.21 -2.59
C THR A 78 17.63 -12.47 -4.09
N SER A 79 18.04 -13.66 -4.55
CA SER A 79 17.76 -14.12 -5.92
C SER A 79 16.45 -14.90 -5.94
N ILE A 80 15.61 -14.62 -6.93
CA ILE A 80 14.31 -15.28 -7.12
C ILE A 80 14.23 -15.90 -8.48
N ASP A 81 13.97 -17.21 -8.51
CA ASP A 81 13.55 -17.92 -9.73
C ASP A 81 12.02 -17.89 -9.82
N ILE A 82 11.52 -17.24 -10.84
CA ILE A 82 10.09 -17.14 -11.14
C ILE A 82 9.71 -18.36 -11.99
N SER A 83 8.86 -19.24 -11.47
CA SER A 83 8.39 -20.43 -12.19
C SER A 83 6.91 -20.63 -11.97
N GLY A 84 6.10 -20.37 -13.01
CA GLY A 84 4.65 -20.47 -12.93
C GLY A 84 3.99 -19.38 -12.07
N TRP A 85 4.67 -18.27 -11.83
CA TRP A 85 4.05 -17.12 -11.17
C TRP A 85 2.99 -16.48 -12.05
N VAL A 86 2.07 -15.76 -11.46
CA VAL A 86 0.84 -15.32 -12.11
C VAL A 86 0.72 -13.81 -12.08
N ARG A 87 0.34 -13.25 -13.24
CA ARG A 87 -0.16 -11.90 -13.37
C ARG A 87 -1.58 -11.92 -13.91
N ILE A 88 -2.46 -11.09 -13.36
CA ILE A 88 -3.82 -10.89 -13.87
C ILE A 88 -3.95 -9.47 -14.39
N VAL A 89 -4.31 -9.34 -15.66
CA VAL A 89 -4.55 -8.06 -16.33
C VAL A 89 -6.02 -7.97 -16.76
N THR A 90 -6.56 -6.76 -16.81
CA THR A 90 -7.88 -6.55 -17.42
C THR A 90 -7.79 -6.90 -18.89
N TYR A 91 -8.80 -7.58 -19.44
CA TYR A 91 -8.78 -8.16 -20.80
C TYR A 91 -8.42 -7.13 -21.89
N GLN A 92 -8.89 -5.90 -21.77
CA GLN A 92 -8.55 -4.82 -22.71
C GLN A 92 -7.03 -4.53 -22.81
N TYR A 93 -6.22 -4.97 -21.85
CA TYR A 93 -4.77 -4.83 -21.85
C TYR A 93 -4.03 -6.14 -22.15
N SER A 94 -4.75 -7.18 -22.58
CA SER A 94 -4.17 -8.50 -22.90
C SER A 94 -3.22 -8.48 -24.09
N SER A 95 -3.31 -7.47 -24.96
CA SER A 95 -2.36 -7.27 -26.07
C SER A 95 -1.00 -6.73 -25.64
N SER A 96 -0.86 -6.23 -24.42
CA SER A 96 0.39 -5.76 -23.83
C SER A 96 0.56 -6.32 -22.42
N PRO A 97 0.68 -7.65 -22.27
CA PRO A 97 0.51 -8.35 -21.01
C PRO A 97 1.56 -8.01 -19.96
N LEU A 98 2.77 -7.63 -20.37
CA LEU A 98 3.86 -7.22 -19.49
C LEU A 98 3.98 -5.70 -19.33
N SER A 99 3.09 -4.92 -19.94
CA SER A 99 3.09 -3.46 -19.77
C SER A 99 2.90 -3.07 -18.31
N CYS A 100 3.72 -2.13 -17.85
CA CYS A 100 3.66 -1.54 -16.51
C CYS A 100 2.89 -0.21 -16.50
N ALA A 101 2.40 0.29 -17.66
CA ALA A 101 1.70 1.56 -17.79
C ALA A 101 0.50 1.72 -16.84
N GLY A 102 -0.24 0.64 -16.62
CA GLY A 102 -1.36 0.63 -15.69
C GLY A 102 -1.00 0.95 -14.25
N SER A 103 0.25 0.73 -13.85
CA SER A 103 0.73 1.05 -12.50
C SER A 103 1.00 2.54 -12.28
N LEU A 104 1.11 3.32 -13.37
CA LEU A 104 1.31 4.77 -13.30
C LEU A 104 -0.02 5.53 -13.20
N THR A 105 -1.14 4.87 -13.47
CA THR A 105 -2.46 5.53 -13.42
C THR A 105 -2.91 5.78 -11.98
N TYR A 106 -3.68 6.85 -11.80
CA TYR A 106 -4.20 7.26 -10.51
C TYR A 106 -3.08 7.45 -9.47
N VAL A 107 -3.29 6.95 -8.27
CA VAL A 107 -2.32 7.04 -7.16
C VAL A 107 -1.22 5.97 -7.20
N GLY A 108 -1.24 5.11 -8.22
CA GLY A 108 -0.28 4.01 -8.37
C GLY A 108 -0.67 2.73 -7.64
N GLY A 109 0.33 1.97 -7.23
CA GLY A 109 0.20 0.75 -6.46
C GLY A 109 0.84 0.85 -5.07
N ARG A 110 0.83 -0.25 -4.31
CA ARG A 110 1.42 -0.29 -2.96
C ARG A 110 2.90 0.10 -2.95
N PHE A 111 3.67 -0.34 -3.94
CA PHE A 111 5.12 -0.13 -4.03
C PHE A 111 5.53 0.66 -5.27
N ASN A 112 4.65 1.48 -5.79
CA ASN A 112 4.99 2.47 -6.80
C ASN A 112 4.05 3.67 -6.71
N ALA A 113 4.59 4.86 -6.97
CA ALA A 113 3.80 6.08 -7.06
C ALA A 113 3.18 6.22 -8.45
N GLY A 114 1.95 6.73 -8.49
CA GLY A 114 1.23 7.06 -9.72
C GLY A 114 1.17 8.57 -9.96
N MET A 115 0.53 8.96 -11.07
CA MET A 115 0.52 10.31 -11.59
C MET A 115 -0.44 11.28 -10.87
N ASP A 116 -1.39 10.77 -10.07
CA ASP A 116 -2.41 11.60 -9.41
C ASP A 116 -2.04 11.97 -7.96
N LEU A 117 -0.80 11.67 -7.53
CA LEU A 117 -0.30 12.19 -6.26
C LEU A 117 -0.01 13.69 -6.36
N GLU A 118 -0.06 14.39 -5.23
CA GLU A 118 0.26 15.82 -5.17
C GLU A 118 1.64 16.10 -5.77
N PRO A 119 1.74 17.11 -6.66
CA PRO A 119 3.01 17.48 -7.29
C PRO A 119 4.11 17.73 -6.26
N ASN A 120 5.33 17.34 -6.60
CA ASN A 120 6.54 17.50 -5.77
C ASN A 120 6.57 16.69 -4.46
N THR A 121 5.63 15.75 -4.26
CA THR A 121 5.70 14.82 -3.12
C THR A 121 6.64 13.66 -3.41
N ILE A 122 6.45 13.01 -4.54
CA ILE A 122 7.23 11.85 -5.00
C ILE A 122 7.11 11.74 -6.53
N GLU A 123 8.22 11.41 -7.20
CA GLU A 123 8.18 11.17 -8.65
C GLU A 123 7.49 9.82 -8.93
N PRO A 124 6.61 9.73 -9.94
CA PRO A 124 6.01 8.45 -10.32
C PRO A 124 7.03 7.49 -10.94
N TRP A 125 6.82 6.19 -10.76
CA TRP A 125 7.61 5.16 -11.46
C TRP A 125 6.75 3.92 -11.73
N PRO A 126 7.03 3.17 -12.82
CA PRO A 126 6.29 1.97 -13.16
C PRO A 126 6.70 0.78 -12.29
N ALA A 127 5.75 -0.15 -12.07
CA ALA A 127 6.02 -1.44 -11.46
C ALA A 127 5.20 -2.56 -12.10
N LEU A 128 5.81 -3.74 -12.28
CA LEU A 128 5.14 -4.97 -12.65
C LEU A 128 4.80 -5.75 -11.39
N TYR A 129 3.50 -6.02 -11.16
CA TYR A 129 3.04 -6.81 -10.02
C TYR A 129 2.75 -8.25 -10.46
N VAL A 130 3.34 -9.21 -9.75
CA VAL A 130 3.16 -10.64 -9.97
C VAL A 130 3.00 -11.37 -8.63
N ALA A 131 2.31 -12.50 -8.61
CA ALA A 131 2.10 -13.30 -7.41
C ALA A 131 2.50 -14.76 -7.66
N GLU A 132 2.84 -15.47 -6.60
CA GLU A 132 3.32 -16.85 -6.66
C GLU A 132 2.30 -17.80 -7.30
N ASN A 133 0.99 -17.53 -7.18
CA ASN A 133 -0.06 -18.38 -7.72
C ASN A 133 -1.31 -17.58 -8.12
N PHE A 134 -2.23 -18.26 -8.82
CA PHE A 134 -3.47 -17.66 -9.32
C PHE A 134 -4.34 -17.07 -8.19
N GLU A 135 -4.58 -17.81 -7.12
CA GLU A 135 -5.44 -17.35 -6.02
C GLU A 135 -4.92 -16.02 -5.43
N THR A 136 -3.61 -15.94 -5.22
CA THR A 136 -2.96 -14.72 -4.70
C THR A 136 -3.08 -13.56 -5.67
N ALA A 137 -2.75 -13.79 -6.95
CA ALA A 137 -2.88 -12.77 -7.99
C ALA A 137 -4.32 -12.24 -8.12
N TYR A 138 -5.28 -13.15 -8.03
CA TYR A 138 -6.70 -12.84 -8.12
C TYR A 138 -7.18 -12.01 -6.93
N ARG A 139 -6.86 -12.43 -5.70
CA ARG A 139 -7.20 -11.69 -4.48
C ARG A 139 -6.56 -10.31 -4.42
N GLU A 140 -5.31 -10.18 -4.84
CA GLU A 140 -4.63 -8.88 -4.92
C GLU A 140 -5.25 -7.98 -6.00
N LYS A 141 -5.57 -8.52 -7.17
CA LYS A 141 -6.20 -7.75 -8.26
C LYS A 141 -7.57 -7.21 -7.87
N PHE A 142 -8.41 -8.04 -7.24
CA PHE A 142 -9.79 -7.69 -6.89
C PHE A 142 -9.96 -7.26 -5.42
N GLN A 143 -8.87 -7.19 -4.65
CA GLN A 143 -8.84 -6.75 -3.25
C GLN A 143 -9.70 -7.61 -2.31
N LEU A 144 -9.73 -8.92 -2.53
CA LEU A 144 -10.58 -9.85 -1.82
C LEU A 144 -9.88 -10.45 -0.59
N ALA A 145 -10.45 -10.30 0.59
CA ALA A 145 -9.95 -10.95 1.79
C ALA A 145 -10.29 -12.45 1.80
N LYS A 146 -9.43 -13.27 2.41
CA LYS A 146 -9.63 -14.72 2.49
C LYS A 146 -10.85 -15.02 3.38
N GLY A 147 -11.79 -15.83 2.86
CA GLY A 147 -12.94 -16.34 3.62
C GLY A 147 -14.09 -15.34 3.83
N GLU A 148 -14.06 -14.16 3.24
CA GLU A 148 -15.23 -13.29 3.24
C GLU A 148 -16.34 -13.87 2.35
N ILE A 149 -17.56 -13.94 2.92
CA ILE A 149 -18.79 -14.20 2.18
C ILE A 149 -19.63 -12.94 2.25
N ILE A 150 -19.95 -12.34 1.10
CA ILE A 150 -20.74 -11.12 1.01
C ILE A 150 -22.06 -11.45 0.31
N ASN A 151 -23.17 -11.24 0.99
CA ASN A 151 -24.51 -11.54 0.46
C ASN A 151 -24.68 -12.99 -0.05
N GLY A 152 -24.02 -13.95 0.58
CA GLY A 152 -24.08 -15.37 0.20
C GLY A 152 -23.18 -15.76 -0.98
N LEU A 153 -22.41 -14.82 -1.52
CA LEU A 153 -21.43 -15.06 -2.58
C LEU A 153 -20.00 -15.05 -2.00
N THR A 154 -19.15 -15.92 -2.50
CA THR A 154 -17.73 -15.87 -2.21
C THR A 154 -17.09 -14.64 -2.88
N PRO A 155 -15.94 -14.16 -2.39
CA PRO A 155 -15.21 -13.10 -3.07
C PRO A 155 -14.90 -13.39 -4.55
N GLU A 156 -14.65 -14.65 -4.89
CA GLU A 156 -14.40 -15.09 -6.26
C GLU A 156 -15.64 -14.93 -7.15
N GLU A 157 -16.81 -15.29 -6.64
CA GLU A 157 -18.09 -15.14 -7.35
C GLU A 157 -18.48 -13.67 -7.50
N LEU A 158 -18.21 -12.85 -6.48
CA LEU A 158 -18.42 -11.40 -6.56
C LEU A 158 -17.49 -10.75 -7.60
N ALA A 159 -16.24 -11.19 -7.70
CA ALA A 159 -15.31 -10.67 -8.66
C ALA A 159 -15.67 -11.02 -10.12
N LEU A 160 -16.31 -12.15 -10.34
CA LEU A 160 -16.87 -12.49 -11.66
C LEU A 160 -18.00 -11.53 -12.08
N ASN A 161 -18.72 -10.98 -11.12
CA ASN A 161 -19.78 -9.98 -11.35
C ASN A 161 -19.25 -8.53 -11.38
N ALA A 162 -18.04 -8.28 -10.93
CA ALA A 162 -17.46 -6.93 -10.83
C ALA A 162 -16.91 -6.38 -12.16
N GLY A 163 -17.59 -6.71 -13.28
CA GLY A 163 -17.56 -5.88 -14.49
C GLY A 163 -16.26 -5.88 -15.29
N GLY A 164 -15.61 -7.02 -15.50
CA GLY A 164 -14.53 -7.04 -16.47
C GLY A 164 -13.91 -8.41 -16.66
N SER A 165 -13.94 -8.90 -17.90
CA SER A 165 -13.10 -10.03 -18.27
C SER A 165 -11.63 -9.71 -18.01
N HIS A 166 -10.89 -10.69 -17.54
CA HIS A 166 -9.46 -10.60 -17.26
C HIS A 166 -8.70 -11.69 -17.99
N ALA A 167 -7.44 -11.45 -18.27
CA ALA A 167 -6.50 -12.45 -18.75
C ALA A 167 -5.56 -12.84 -17.61
N THR A 168 -5.32 -14.14 -17.49
CA THR A 168 -4.35 -14.73 -16.57
C THR A 168 -3.11 -15.11 -17.35
N LEU A 169 -1.96 -14.68 -16.86
CA LEU A 169 -0.67 -14.89 -17.49
C LEU A 169 0.21 -15.75 -16.59
N LEU A 170 0.78 -16.80 -17.11
CA LEU A 170 1.80 -17.58 -16.46
C LEU A 170 3.19 -17.04 -16.83
N LEU A 171 4.02 -16.86 -15.83
CA LEU A 171 5.32 -16.19 -15.96
C LEU A 171 6.45 -17.09 -15.48
N ARG A 172 7.58 -16.99 -16.16
CA ARG A 172 8.87 -17.48 -15.69
C ARG A 172 9.91 -16.37 -15.78
N GLY A 173 11.00 -16.53 -15.06
CA GLY A 173 12.07 -15.56 -15.08
C GLY A 173 13.05 -15.73 -13.95
N LYS A 174 13.97 -14.79 -13.85
CA LYS A 174 14.97 -14.72 -12.80
C LYS A 174 15.23 -13.28 -12.44
N LEU A 175 15.27 -12.99 -11.15
CA LEU A 175 15.73 -11.71 -10.60
C LEU A 175 16.88 -11.98 -9.64
N SER A 176 17.94 -11.20 -9.70
CA SER A 176 19.17 -11.41 -8.94
C SER A 176 19.35 -10.43 -7.78
N ASN A 177 18.65 -9.30 -7.79
CA ASN A 177 18.82 -8.21 -6.82
C ASN A 177 17.46 -7.78 -6.25
N VAL A 178 16.82 -8.66 -5.48
CA VAL A 178 15.49 -8.45 -4.88
C VAL A 178 15.63 -8.09 -3.41
N PHE A 179 14.92 -7.05 -2.98
CA PHE A 179 14.78 -6.71 -1.58
C PHE A 179 13.68 -7.55 -0.93
N ASP A 180 14.05 -8.35 0.06
CA ASP A 180 13.11 -9.23 0.74
C ASP A 180 12.42 -8.50 1.91
N MET A 181 11.11 -8.26 1.77
CA MET A 181 10.24 -7.72 2.80
C MET A 181 9.27 -8.75 3.37
N THR A 182 9.49 -10.04 3.16
CA THR A 182 8.66 -11.08 3.80
C THR A 182 8.92 -11.16 5.30
N SER A 183 10.09 -10.73 5.74
CA SER A 183 10.48 -10.59 7.14
C SER A 183 10.81 -9.12 7.49
N TYR A 184 10.45 -8.71 8.70
CA TYR A 184 10.72 -7.36 9.20
C TYR A 184 12.20 -7.17 9.59
N GLU A 185 12.96 -8.24 9.77
CA GLU A 185 14.37 -8.20 10.17
C GLU A 185 15.21 -7.41 9.17
N HIS A 186 14.94 -7.56 7.87
CA HIS A 186 15.62 -6.83 6.80
C HIS A 186 15.36 -5.32 6.80
N LEU A 187 14.40 -4.87 7.60
CA LEU A 187 14.09 -3.44 7.77
C LEU A 187 14.69 -2.81 9.03
N ASN A 188 15.39 -3.58 9.87
CA ASN A 188 15.93 -3.08 11.13
C ASN A 188 16.96 -1.96 10.94
N GLY A 189 17.85 -2.10 9.95
CA GLY A 189 18.85 -1.06 9.62
C GLY A 189 18.19 0.25 9.20
N VAL A 190 17.23 0.19 8.30
CA VAL A 190 16.44 1.34 7.84
C VAL A 190 15.66 1.97 8.99
N ALA A 191 15.00 1.15 9.80
CA ALA A 191 14.23 1.64 10.94
C ALA A 191 15.10 2.34 11.98
N ALA A 192 16.34 1.89 12.20
CA ALA A 192 17.30 2.54 13.08
C ALA A 192 17.67 3.96 12.60
N GLU A 193 17.78 4.16 11.28
CA GLU A 193 18.01 5.51 10.73
C GLU A 193 16.74 6.38 10.83
N LEU A 194 15.57 5.84 10.51
CA LEU A 194 14.29 6.54 10.64
C LEU A 194 13.97 6.91 12.09
N ALA A 195 14.38 6.10 13.07
CA ALA A 195 14.16 6.35 14.50
C ALA A 195 14.88 7.63 15.01
N LYS A 196 15.89 8.12 14.28
CA LYS A 196 16.59 9.38 14.58
C LYS A 196 15.77 10.61 14.18
N ILE A 197 14.74 10.45 13.35
CA ILE A 197 13.82 11.51 12.93
C ILE A 197 12.77 11.73 14.02
N LYS A 198 12.56 12.98 14.40
CA LYS A 198 11.60 13.36 15.45
C LYS A 198 10.30 13.87 14.83
N MET A 199 9.18 13.54 15.45
CA MET A 199 7.89 14.11 15.07
C MET A 199 7.92 15.64 15.18
N PRO A 200 7.48 16.38 14.15
CA PRO A 200 7.40 17.83 14.18
C PRO A 200 6.52 18.31 15.35
N GLU A 201 6.87 19.45 15.95
CA GLU A 201 6.15 19.95 17.12
C GLU A 201 4.69 20.30 16.80
N ARG A 202 4.45 20.83 15.58
CA ARG A 202 3.09 21.08 15.12
C ARG A 202 2.26 19.80 15.01
N ALA A 203 2.85 18.70 14.50
CA ALA A 203 2.17 17.41 14.44
C ALA A 203 1.80 16.89 15.84
N LYS A 204 2.67 17.08 16.86
CA LYS A 204 2.35 16.72 18.25
C LYS A 204 1.20 17.53 18.82
N GLN A 205 1.11 18.83 18.47
CA GLN A 205 0.01 19.70 18.90
C GLN A 205 -1.31 19.24 18.26
N LEU A 206 -1.33 18.99 16.96
CA LEU A 206 -2.49 18.50 16.23
C LEU A 206 -2.94 17.13 16.71
N LYS A 207 -1.99 16.20 16.93
CA LYS A 207 -2.27 14.88 17.54
C LYS A 207 -3.02 15.00 18.86
N ARG A 208 -2.56 15.89 19.76
CA ARG A 208 -3.23 16.15 21.06
C ARG A 208 -4.61 16.77 20.86
N LYS A 209 -4.74 17.78 19.98
CA LYS A 209 -6.01 18.46 19.67
C LYS A 209 -7.06 17.48 19.13
N LEU A 210 -6.64 16.56 18.26
CA LEU A 210 -7.48 15.53 17.65
C LEU A 210 -7.72 14.31 18.56
N ASN A 211 -7.12 14.27 19.76
CA ASN A 211 -7.17 13.13 20.69
C ASN A 211 -6.73 11.79 20.03
N ILE A 212 -5.73 11.83 19.14
CA ILE A 212 -5.19 10.62 18.49
C ILE A 212 -4.29 9.91 19.51
N PRO A 213 -4.58 8.65 19.88
CA PRO A 213 -3.77 7.91 20.84
C PRO A 213 -2.38 7.57 20.29
N ASP A 214 -1.44 7.27 21.20
CA ASP A 214 -0.08 6.88 20.81
C ASP A 214 -0.02 5.55 20.05
N SER A 215 -1.03 4.68 20.22
CA SER A 215 -1.16 3.44 19.44
C SER A 215 -1.41 3.70 17.96
N ASP A 216 -2.08 4.81 17.61
CA ASP A 216 -2.59 5.06 16.26
C ASP A 216 -1.65 5.95 15.43
N LEU A 217 -0.83 6.77 16.11
CA LEU A 217 0.15 7.63 15.45
C LEU A 217 1.44 7.71 16.26
N VAL A 218 2.47 7.02 15.78
CA VAL A 218 3.81 6.98 16.38
C VAL A 218 4.87 7.05 15.28
N MET A 219 6.04 7.60 15.60
CA MET A 219 7.20 7.57 14.70
C MET A 219 7.76 6.15 14.63
N THR A 220 8.06 5.69 13.42
CA THR A 220 8.70 4.39 13.17
C THR A 220 10.05 4.31 13.88
N ARG A 221 10.25 3.25 14.66
CA ARG A 221 11.49 3.02 15.44
C ARG A 221 12.06 1.60 15.29
N THR A 222 11.25 0.66 14.79
CA THR A 222 11.65 -0.74 14.65
C THR A 222 11.30 -1.26 13.26
N GLY A 223 12.05 -2.28 12.79
CA GLY A 223 11.75 -2.94 11.52
C GLY A 223 10.33 -3.48 11.47
N LYS A 224 9.83 -4.01 12.58
CA LYS A 224 8.44 -4.48 12.69
C LYS A 224 7.42 -3.36 12.43
N GLN A 225 7.58 -2.19 13.07
CA GLN A 225 6.70 -1.04 12.83
C GLN A 225 6.77 -0.56 11.38
N LEU A 226 7.97 -0.53 10.79
CA LEU A 226 8.16 -0.16 9.39
C LEU A 226 7.47 -1.16 8.45
N HIS A 227 7.64 -2.44 8.69
CA HIS A 227 6.98 -3.50 7.94
C HIS A 227 5.45 -3.42 8.05
N GLU A 228 4.92 -3.26 9.26
CA GLU A 228 3.48 -3.09 9.49
C GLU A 228 2.92 -1.89 8.73
N SER A 229 3.60 -0.74 8.76
CA SER A 229 3.16 0.46 8.04
C SER A 229 3.23 0.31 6.52
N ALA A 230 4.21 -0.44 5.98
CA ALA A 230 4.38 -0.63 4.55
C ALA A 230 3.50 -1.75 3.97
N VAL A 231 3.30 -2.84 4.72
CA VAL A 231 2.63 -4.05 4.21
C VAL A 231 1.22 -4.21 4.77
N SER A 232 1.03 -4.07 6.10
CA SER A 232 -0.21 -4.47 6.77
C SER A 232 -1.30 -3.40 6.71
N HIS A 233 -0.94 -2.10 6.67
CA HIS A 233 -1.91 -1.02 6.63
C HIS A 233 -2.58 -0.86 5.26
N ASN A 234 -3.77 -0.28 5.27
CA ASN A 234 -4.43 0.13 4.03
C ASN A 234 -3.68 1.33 3.42
N TRP A 235 -2.75 1.02 2.52
CA TRP A 235 -1.89 2.00 1.89
C TRP A 235 -2.65 3.09 1.09
N ARG A 236 -3.90 2.81 0.67
CA ARG A 236 -4.70 3.72 -0.17
C ARG A 236 -5.22 4.95 0.57
N ILE A 237 -5.25 4.94 1.90
CA ILE A 237 -5.87 6.03 2.67
C ILE A 237 -5.17 7.36 2.36
N LEU A 238 -3.86 7.45 2.54
CA LEU A 238 -3.14 8.70 2.28
C LEU A 238 -3.21 9.13 0.81
N PRO A 239 -2.92 8.27 -0.18
CA PRO A 239 -3.00 8.64 -1.58
C PRO A 239 -4.39 9.08 -2.04
N VAL A 240 -5.44 8.35 -1.67
CA VAL A 240 -6.80 8.62 -2.18
C VAL A 240 -7.47 9.80 -1.46
N GLN A 241 -7.24 9.95 -0.16
CA GLN A 241 -7.90 11.00 0.63
C GLN A 241 -7.13 12.32 0.65
N TYR A 242 -5.81 12.27 0.58
CA TYR A 242 -4.95 13.44 0.79
C TYR A 242 -3.99 13.73 -0.36
N GLY A 243 -3.95 12.89 -1.40
CA GLY A 243 -2.98 13.02 -2.49
C GLY A 243 -1.53 12.73 -2.08
N LEU A 244 -1.28 12.32 -0.83
CA LEU A 244 0.05 12.10 -0.29
C LEU A 244 0.51 10.66 -0.49
N PRO A 245 1.81 10.41 -0.74
CA PRO A 245 2.31 9.05 -0.91
C PRO A 245 2.17 8.23 0.38
N ALA A 246 1.81 6.97 0.22
CA ALA A 246 1.75 6.01 1.33
C ALA A 246 3.15 5.71 1.89
N PRO A 247 3.27 5.29 3.17
CA PRO A 247 4.54 4.82 3.74
C PRO A 247 5.22 3.72 2.90
N SER A 248 4.43 2.82 2.31
CA SER A 248 4.93 1.78 1.41
C SER A 248 5.52 2.34 0.11
N GLN A 249 4.93 3.39 -0.45
CA GLN A 249 5.46 4.07 -1.64
C GLN A 249 6.75 4.82 -1.31
N VAL A 250 6.81 5.51 -0.18
CA VAL A 250 8.03 6.19 0.28
C VAL A 250 9.17 5.19 0.51
N LEU A 251 8.88 4.03 1.14
CA LEU A 251 9.88 2.98 1.35
C LEU A 251 10.32 2.37 0.01
N ALA A 252 9.38 2.09 -0.89
CA ALA A 252 9.69 1.52 -2.20
C ALA A 252 10.55 2.46 -3.07
N GLU A 253 10.34 3.76 -2.97
CA GLU A 253 11.21 4.76 -3.61
C GLU A 253 12.67 4.63 -3.13
N MET A 254 12.87 4.46 -1.82
CA MET A 254 14.21 4.28 -1.24
C MET A 254 14.84 2.95 -1.66
N VAL A 255 14.07 1.84 -1.67
CA VAL A 255 14.53 0.53 -2.14
C VAL A 255 14.93 0.59 -3.61
N ARG A 256 14.08 1.21 -4.46
CA ARG A 256 14.39 1.43 -5.88
C ARG A 256 15.61 2.33 -6.07
N ALA A 257 15.76 3.40 -5.28
CA ALA A 257 16.92 4.28 -5.32
C ALA A 257 18.22 3.60 -4.86
N ALA A 258 18.12 2.61 -3.96
CA ALA A 258 19.24 1.75 -3.58
C ALA A 258 19.65 0.76 -4.70
N GLY A 259 18.88 0.66 -5.80
CA GLY A 259 19.21 -0.14 -6.96
C GLY A 259 18.63 -1.56 -6.96
N PHE A 260 17.71 -1.88 -6.05
CA PHE A 260 17.02 -3.17 -6.10
C PHE A 260 16.06 -3.24 -7.28
N GLU A 261 16.00 -4.42 -7.92
CA GLU A 261 15.14 -4.71 -9.07
C GLU A 261 13.67 -4.89 -8.70
N ALA A 262 13.43 -5.35 -7.48
CA ALA A 262 12.09 -5.70 -7.01
C ALA A 262 12.00 -5.69 -5.48
N ILE A 263 10.76 -5.65 -4.99
CA ILE A 263 10.40 -5.95 -3.60
C ILE A 263 9.64 -7.27 -3.58
N LEU A 264 10.14 -8.24 -2.80
CA LEU A 264 9.43 -9.46 -2.44
C LEU A 264 8.65 -9.21 -1.14
N TYR A 265 7.34 -9.46 -1.14
CA TYR A 265 6.50 -9.26 0.03
C TYR A 265 5.40 -10.31 0.15
N SER A 266 4.85 -10.48 1.33
CA SER A 266 3.71 -11.37 1.55
C SER A 266 2.39 -10.64 1.31
N SER A 267 1.51 -11.24 0.49
CA SER A 267 0.16 -10.74 0.26
C SER A 267 -0.63 -10.64 1.57
N THR A 268 -1.22 -9.48 1.86
CA THR A 268 -2.14 -9.33 3.00
C THR A 268 -3.49 -10.01 2.76
N LYS A 269 -3.78 -10.41 1.52
CA LYS A 269 -5.04 -11.04 1.11
C LYS A 269 -4.96 -12.57 1.12
N ALA A 270 -3.80 -13.13 0.78
CA ALA A 270 -3.60 -14.57 0.65
C ALA A 270 -2.45 -15.14 1.49
N GLY A 271 -1.58 -14.29 2.05
CA GLY A 271 -0.42 -14.71 2.84
C GLY A 271 0.70 -15.37 2.03
N ARG A 272 0.65 -15.30 0.69
CA ARG A 272 1.64 -15.90 -0.21
C ARG A 272 2.53 -14.83 -0.85
N PRO A 273 3.71 -15.19 -1.34
CA PRO A 273 4.65 -14.27 -1.95
C PRO A 273 4.09 -13.52 -3.17
N CYS A 274 4.44 -12.24 -3.24
CA CYS A 274 4.21 -11.34 -4.36
C CYS A 274 5.49 -10.56 -4.65
N LEU A 275 5.66 -10.12 -5.90
CA LEU A 275 6.74 -9.22 -6.32
C LEU A 275 6.17 -7.93 -6.91
N ALA A 276 6.80 -6.82 -6.55
CA ALA A 276 6.69 -5.55 -7.24
C ALA A 276 8.04 -5.30 -7.93
N ILE A 277 8.09 -5.48 -9.24
CA ILE A 277 9.32 -5.42 -10.06
C ILE A 277 9.42 -4.03 -10.67
N PHE A 278 10.60 -3.42 -10.60
CA PHE A 278 10.91 -2.10 -11.14
C PHE A 278 11.62 -2.24 -12.48
N PRO A 279 10.96 -2.01 -13.62
CA PRO A 279 11.55 -2.24 -14.94
C PRO A 279 12.85 -1.51 -15.16
N ASP A 280 12.95 -0.26 -14.71
CA ASP A 280 14.13 0.60 -14.84
C ASP A 280 15.31 0.22 -13.93
N LYS A 281 15.16 -0.81 -13.10
CA LYS A 281 16.20 -1.32 -12.19
C LYS A 281 16.66 -2.73 -12.55
N LEU A 282 16.08 -3.33 -13.58
CA LEU A 282 16.53 -4.64 -14.03
C LEU A 282 17.99 -4.61 -14.45
N VAL A 283 18.76 -5.57 -13.94
CA VAL A 283 20.17 -5.74 -14.29
C VAL A 283 20.35 -6.81 -15.39
N ASP A 284 21.52 -6.85 -15.99
CA ASP A 284 21.84 -7.86 -17.00
C ASP A 284 21.61 -9.29 -16.48
N GLY A 285 20.94 -10.11 -17.28
CA GLY A 285 20.55 -11.48 -16.93
C GLY A 285 19.26 -11.60 -16.12
N SER A 286 18.69 -10.51 -15.60
CA SER A 286 17.38 -10.51 -14.93
C SER A 286 16.26 -10.32 -15.95
N TYR A 287 15.19 -11.12 -15.82
CA TYR A 287 14.05 -11.04 -16.73
C TYR A 287 12.79 -11.68 -16.16
N VAL A 288 11.66 -11.32 -16.75
CA VAL A 288 10.35 -11.98 -16.59
C VAL A 288 9.73 -12.14 -17.97
N GLU A 289 9.27 -13.35 -18.31
CA GLU A 289 8.67 -13.65 -19.61
C GLU A 289 7.44 -14.54 -19.50
N LEU A 290 6.60 -14.52 -20.53
CA LEU A 290 5.44 -15.39 -20.63
C LEU A 290 5.88 -16.85 -20.84
N ILE A 291 5.21 -17.78 -20.13
CA ILE A 291 5.40 -19.23 -20.37
C ILE A 291 4.59 -19.67 -21.58
N ASP A 292 3.34 -19.21 -21.65
CA ASP A 292 2.42 -19.59 -22.71
C ASP A 292 2.70 -18.83 -24.01
N ALA A 293 2.30 -19.42 -25.13
CA ALA A 293 2.34 -18.74 -26.42
C ALA A 293 1.49 -17.47 -26.34
N ALA A 294 2.10 -16.36 -26.70
CA ALA A 294 1.39 -15.08 -26.68
C ALA A 294 0.29 -15.08 -27.77
N PRO A 295 -0.86 -14.43 -27.49
CA PRO A 295 -1.87 -14.18 -28.51
C PRO A 295 -1.29 -13.43 -29.71
N GLU A 296 -1.92 -13.59 -30.87
CA GLU A 296 -1.54 -12.84 -32.07
C GLU A 296 -1.59 -11.32 -31.79
N GLY A 297 -0.55 -10.61 -32.22
CA GLY A 297 -0.42 -9.16 -32.02
C GLY A 297 0.28 -8.73 -30.72
N VAL A 298 0.63 -9.66 -29.82
CA VAL A 298 1.50 -9.37 -28.67
C VAL A 298 2.95 -9.29 -29.15
N ILE A 299 3.57 -8.12 -28.98
CA ILE A 299 4.96 -7.87 -29.43
C ILE A 299 5.93 -8.24 -28.32
N ASP A 300 5.65 -7.79 -27.08
CA ASP A 300 6.55 -7.92 -25.94
C ASP A 300 6.11 -9.07 -25.04
N THR A 301 6.83 -10.19 -25.16
CA THR A 301 6.61 -11.40 -24.35
C THR A 301 7.62 -11.55 -23.21
N ARG A 302 8.58 -10.61 -23.12
CA ARG A 302 9.65 -10.61 -22.14
C ARG A 302 9.92 -9.18 -21.66
N LEU A 303 10.05 -9.03 -20.34
CA LEU A 303 10.51 -7.83 -19.65
C LEU A 303 11.94 -8.09 -19.17
N ASP A 304 12.87 -7.33 -19.67
CA ASP A 304 14.30 -7.30 -19.30
C ASP A 304 14.86 -5.89 -19.53
N ILE A 305 16.16 -5.71 -19.42
CA ILE A 305 16.82 -4.41 -19.60
C ILE A 305 16.56 -3.79 -20.99
N ASP A 306 16.43 -4.61 -22.04
CA ASP A 306 16.24 -4.13 -23.42
C ASP A 306 14.80 -3.70 -23.72
N THR A 307 13.83 -4.26 -23.00
CA THR A 307 12.40 -4.01 -23.19
C THR A 307 11.81 -3.12 -22.12
N ALA A 308 12.53 -2.85 -21.03
CA ALA A 308 12.08 -2.13 -19.85
C ALA A 308 11.49 -0.75 -20.17
N ASP A 309 12.16 0.05 -20.98
CA ASP A 309 11.70 1.42 -21.32
C ASP A 309 10.37 1.38 -22.07
N ARG A 310 10.26 0.48 -23.07
CA ARG A 310 9.03 0.32 -23.87
C ARG A 310 7.87 -0.20 -23.02
N LEU A 311 8.12 -1.15 -22.12
CA LEU A 311 7.10 -1.74 -21.25
C LEU A 311 6.78 -0.87 -20.03
N SER A 312 7.57 0.13 -19.73
CA SER A 312 7.28 1.12 -18.69
C SER A 312 6.04 1.95 -19.00
N GLY A 313 5.70 2.11 -20.29
CA GLY A 313 4.47 2.77 -20.74
C GLY A 313 4.42 4.27 -20.44
N TRP A 314 5.56 4.89 -20.15
CA TRP A 314 5.65 6.29 -19.76
C TRP A 314 5.09 7.22 -20.83
N ASP A 315 5.48 6.99 -22.09
CA ASP A 315 5.00 7.78 -23.23
C ASP A 315 3.50 7.64 -23.48
N ASP A 316 2.94 6.45 -23.23
CA ASP A 316 1.52 6.19 -23.42
C ASP A 316 0.64 6.88 -22.37
N VAL A 317 1.13 7.05 -21.15
CA VAL A 317 0.42 7.75 -20.07
C VAL A 317 0.43 9.26 -20.32
N ILE A 318 1.56 9.82 -20.75
CA ILE A 318 1.68 11.25 -21.06
C ILE A 318 0.78 11.64 -22.24
N ARG A 319 0.71 10.81 -23.29
CA ARG A 319 -0.12 11.07 -24.48
C ARG A 319 -1.62 11.05 -24.22
N ARG A 320 -2.07 10.41 -23.12
CA ARG A 320 -3.50 10.32 -22.73
C ARG A 320 -3.97 11.41 -21.79
N ARG A 321 -3.06 12.26 -21.32
CA ARG A 321 -3.34 13.48 -20.56
C ARG A 321 -3.37 14.70 -21.48
#